data_c7881fdbed07855817789e5191e15cca
#
_entry.id   c7881fdbed07855817789e5191e15cca
#
_cell.length_a   1.000
_cell.length_b   1.000
_cell.length_c   1.000
_cell.angle_alpha   90.00
_cell.angle_beta   90.00
_cell.angle_gamma   90.00
#
_symmetry.space_group_name_H-M   'P 1'
#
loop_
_entity.id
_entity.type
_entity.pdbx_description
1 polymer ?
#
loop_
_entity_poly.entity_id
_entity_poly.type
_entity_poly.pdbx_seq_one_letter_code
_entity_poly.pdbx_strand_id
1 'polypeptide(L)'
;MSRLGASLLALALLAGCGAPEGVPRDVLKDAHVPDFARVPYEPFGRAAAVAIALREWRLWGQPIQDEAADEEAAPVDPARKPEREPGLWQRVGEYWWLGLDAGRPERAWTGKHDANGQMFPPDQDGRFAWSAAFISYVMRIAGAGSRFPYSESHADYINTAWRAARTDDRAWVVRAEAPAAYAPQPGDLICFGRLDARSMRFEDLPTGRFPSHCDIVVSSEPGGLAAIGGNIEDAVTLQHVPTTPDGRLADADGVLVDQRYPWFVVISVLYDR
;
A
#
# COMPACT_ATOMS: atom_id res chain seq x y z
N MET A 1 -33.75 -57.95 43.17
CA MET A 1 -33.94 -57.78 41.71
C MET A 1 -33.76 -56.29 41.43
N SER A 2 -32.58 -55.88 41.10
CA SER A 2 -32.17 -54.49 40.94
C SER A 2 -31.81 -54.25 39.48
N ARG A 3 -32.50 -53.29 38.80
CA ARG A 3 -32.22 -52.94 37.42
C ARG A 3 -31.31 -51.69 37.41
N LEU A 4 -30.11 -51.86 36.93
CA LEU A 4 -29.21 -50.75 36.63
C LEU A 4 -29.64 -50.11 35.26
N GLY A 5 -29.96 -48.83 35.32
CA GLY A 5 -30.14 -47.99 34.13
C GLY A 5 -28.80 -47.39 33.71
N ALA A 6 -28.39 -47.69 32.50
CA ALA A 6 -27.21 -47.06 31.90
C ALA A 6 -27.62 -45.76 31.22
N SER A 7 -27.13 -44.64 31.72
CA SER A 7 -27.27 -43.32 31.08
C SER A 7 -26.15 -43.15 30.03
N LEU A 8 -26.52 -43.12 28.75
CA LEU A 8 -25.63 -42.70 27.67
C LEU A 8 -25.46 -41.19 27.68
N LEU A 9 -24.28 -40.73 28.00
CA LEU A 9 -23.90 -39.33 27.85
C LEU A 9 -23.46 -39.09 26.38
N ALA A 10 -24.32 -38.40 25.62
CA ALA A 10 -23.98 -37.97 24.26
C ALA A 10 -23.04 -36.78 24.33
N LEU A 11 -21.77 -36.99 24.03
CA LEU A 11 -20.79 -35.91 23.84
C LEU A 11 -21.07 -35.23 22.49
N ALA A 12 -21.70 -34.04 22.52
CA ALA A 12 -21.81 -33.17 21.36
C ALA A 12 -20.43 -32.57 21.06
N LEU A 13 -19.76 -33.04 20.02
CA LEU A 13 -18.60 -32.39 19.42
C LEU A 13 -19.07 -31.10 18.77
N LEU A 14 -18.89 -29.98 19.48
CA LEU A 14 -18.95 -28.65 18.87
C LEU A 14 -17.70 -28.50 18.00
N ALA A 15 -17.86 -28.76 16.70
CA ALA A 15 -16.89 -28.34 15.71
C ALA A 15 -16.81 -26.80 15.77
N GLY A 16 -15.76 -26.28 16.39
CA GLY A 16 -15.46 -24.87 16.37
C GLY A 16 -15.22 -24.44 14.92
N CYS A 17 -16.11 -23.61 14.39
CA CYS A 17 -15.84 -22.86 13.17
C CYS A 17 -14.64 -21.98 13.44
N GLY A 18 -13.45 -22.41 13.03
CA GLY A 18 -12.27 -21.55 13.00
C GLY A 18 -12.57 -20.35 12.12
N ALA A 19 -12.32 -19.14 12.61
CA ALA A 19 -12.42 -17.94 11.80
C ALA A 19 -11.53 -18.11 10.58
N PRO A 20 -11.96 -17.72 9.37
CA PRO A 20 -11.15 -17.79 8.18
C PRO A 20 -9.86 -17.01 8.39
N GLU A 21 -8.73 -17.64 8.05
CA GLU A 21 -7.42 -17.01 8.06
C GLU A 21 -7.45 -15.84 7.07
N GLY A 22 -7.25 -14.61 7.52
CA GLY A 22 -7.15 -13.47 6.62
C GLY A 22 -7.60 -12.11 7.14
N VAL A 23 -8.27 -12.03 8.30
CA VAL A 23 -8.63 -10.74 8.89
C VAL A 23 -7.61 -10.38 9.98
N PRO A 24 -6.99 -9.19 9.93
CA PRO A 24 -6.15 -8.74 11.04
C PRO A 24 -6.98 -8.70 12.31
N ARG A 25 -6.70 -9.61 13.23
CA ARG A 25 -7.46 -9.74 14.49
C ARG A 25 -7.44 -8.47 15.35
N ASP A 26 -6.49 -7.58 15.09
CA ASP A 26 -6.27 -6.39 15.91
C ASP A 26 -7.14 -5.20 15.54
N VAL A 27 -7.54 -5.05 14.27
CA VAL A 27 -8.47 -3.99 13.83
C VAL A 27 -9.92 -4.26 14.27
N LEU A 28 -10.23 -5.50 14.62
CA LEU A 28 -11.58 -5.97 14.86
C LEU A 28 -11.86 -6.29 16.33
N LYS A 29 -10.97 -5.89 17.26
CA LYS A 29 -11.17 -6.09 18.70
C LYS A 29 -12.18 -5.15 19.33
N ASP A 30 -12.70 -4.16 18.59
CA ASP A 30 -13.75 -3.31 19.09
C ASP A 30 -15.04 -4.14 19.29
N ALA A 31 -15.53 -4.18 20.54
CA ALA A 31 -16.75 -4.89 20.90
C ALA A 31 -18.00 -4.39 20.14
N HIS A 32 -17.92 -3.19 19.55
CA HIS A 32 -18.99 -2.59 18.77
C HIS A 32 -19.00 -2.99 17.29
N VAL A 33 -17.95 -3.68 16.80
CA VAL A 33 -17.94 -4.18 15.43
C VAL A 33 -18.77 -5.45 15.34
N PRO A 34 -19.87 -5.47 14.57
CA PRO A 34 -20.72 -6.64 14.42
C PRO A 34 -19.99 -7.78 13.70
N ASP A 35 -20.37 -9.02 13.99
CA ASP A 35 -19.66 -10.21 13.49
C ASP A 35 -19.56 -10.27 11.97
N PHE A 36 -20.57 -9.84 11.23
CA PHE A 36 -20.51 -9.82 9.76
C PHE A 36 -19.45 -8.88 9.21
N ALA A 37 -19.12 -7.79 9.92
CA ALA A 37 -18.08 -6.86 9.51
C ALA A 37 -16.66 -7.35 9.83
N ARG A 38 -16.54 -8.45 10.58
CA ARG A 38 -15.27 -9.11 10.93
C ARG A 38 -14.82 -10.14 9.90
N VAL A 39 -15.67 -10.43 8.92
CA VAL A 39 -15.38 -11.38 7.85
C VAL A 39 -15.20 -10.62 6.54
N PRO A 40 -14.11 -10.83 5.78
CA PRO A 40 -13.98 -10.23 4.47
C PRO A 40 -15.16 -10.63 3.59
N TYR A 41 -15.83 -9.64 3.02
CA TYR A 41 -16.95 -9.87 2.12
C TYR A 41 -16.46 -10.35 0.75
N GLU A 42 -15.33 -9.81 0.32
CA GLU A 42 -14.73 -10.13 -0.96
C GLU A 42 -13.30 -10.64 -0.79
N PRO A 43 -12.81 -11.51 -1.69
CA PRO A 43 -11.40 -11.89 -1.72
C PRO A 43 -10.53 -10.70 -2.05
N PHE A 44 -9.24 -10.78 -1.69
CA PHE A 44 -8.24 -9.78 -2.07
C PHE A 44 -8.10 -9.73 -3.59
N GLY A 45 -8.73 -8.74 -4.22
CA GLY A 45 -8.88 -8.66 -5.68
C GLY A 45 -8.05 -7.55 -6.31
N ARG A 46 -7.40 -7.85 -7.43
CA ARG A 46 -6.64 -6.90 -8.27
C ARG A 46 -7.54 -5.75 -8.73
N ALA A 47 -8.71 -6.06 -9.25
CA ALA A 47 -9.66 -5.05 -9.71
C ALA A 47 -10.11 -4.10 -8.59
N ALA A 48 -10.25 -4.62 -7.36
CA ALA A 48 -10.59 -3.80 -6.20
C ALA A 48 -9.46 -2.81 -5.86
N ALA A 49 -8.20 -3.26 -5.82
CA ALA A 49 -7.06 -2.40 -5.54
C ALA A 49 -6.94 -1.26 -6.57
N VAL A 50 -7.06 -1.58 -7.86
CA VAL A 50 -7.05 -0.59 -8.95
C VAL A 50 -8.23 0.38 -8.83
N ALA A 51 -9.44 -0.13 -8.59
CA ALA A 51 -10.63 0.70 -8.46
C ALA A 51 -10.54 1.68 -7.26
N ILE A 52 -9.95 1.24 -6.14
CA ILE A 52 -9.71 2.08 -4.96
C ILE A 52 -8.71 3.19 -5.29
N ALA A 53 -7.57 2.87 -5.90
CA ALA A 53 -6.58 3.86 -6.30
C ALA A 53 -7.17 4.91 -7.26
N LEU A 54 -7.92 4.48 -8.27
CA LEU A 54 -8.62 5.36 -9.21
C LEU A 54 -9.71 6.20 -8.53
N ARG A 55 -10.42 5.66 -7.54
CA ARG A 55 -11.39 6.41 -6.76
C ARG A 55 -10.71 7.53 -5.97
N GLU A 56 -9.63 7.23 -5.28
CA GLU A 56 -8.88 8.22 -4.52
C GLU A 56 -8.35 9.33 -5.45
N TRP A 57 -7.72 8.97 -6.57
CA TRP A 57 -7.26 9.95 -7.56
C TRP A 57 -8.37 10.89 -8.04
N ARG A 58 -9.60 10.36 -8.28
CA ARG A 58 -10.75 11.22 -8.64
C ARG A 58 -11.15 12.16 -7.51
N LEU A 59 -11.11 11.72 -6.26
CA LEU A 59 -11.42 12.57 -5.09
C LEU A 59 -10.43 13.72 -4.94
N TRP A 60 -9.18 13.53 -5.40
CA TRP A 60 -8.14 14.56 -5.40
C TRP A 60 -8.18 15.48 -6.65
N GLY A 61 -9.20 15.37 -7.49
CA GLY A 61 -9.36 16.22 -8.66
C GLY A 61 -8.61 15.74 -9.90
N GLN A 62 -8.13 14.51 -9.92
CA GLN A 62 -7.47 13.85 -11.05
C GLN A 62 -6.16 14.52 -11.51
N PRO A 63 -5.26 14.93 -10.60
CA PRO A 63 -4.00 15.53 -11.00
C PRO A 63 -3.11 14.52 -11.75
N ILE A 64 -2.38 15.00 -12.75
CA ILE A 64 -1.42 14.23 -13.56
C ILE A 64 -0.07 14.93 -13.44
N GLN A 65 0.99 14.17 -13.21
CA GLN A 65 2.38 14.65 -13.12
C GLN A 65 3.28 13.80 -14.01
N ASP A 66 3.48 14.23 -15.25
CA ASP A 66 4.32 13.54 -16.24
C ASP A 66 5.70 14.17 -16.39
N GLU A 67 5.96 15.29 -15.74
CA GLU A 67 7.26 15.93 -15.71
C GLU A 67 8.06 15.47 -14.48
N ALA A 68 9.38 15.52 -14.56
CA ALA A 68 10.19 15.32 -13.39
C ALA A 68 9.89 16.41 -12.35
N ALA A 69 9.89 16.05 -11.06
CA ALA A 69 9.75 17.05 -10.03
C ALA A 69 10.83 18.12 -10.20
N ASP A 70 10.41 19.37 -10.35
CA ASP A 70 11.33 20.49 -10.41
C ASP A 70 11.87 20.78 -9.00
N GLU A 71 13.07 20.26 -8.73
CA GLU A 71 13.75 20.45 -7.44
C GLU A 71 14.12 21.93 -7.19
N GLU A 72 14.09 22.79 -8.25
CA GLU A 72 14.35 24.21 -8.18
C GLU A 72 13.05 25.06 -8.09
N ALA A 73 11.88 24.42 -8.18
CA ALA A 73 10.60 25.12 -8.06
C ALA A 73 10.49 25.87 -6.75
N ALA A 74 9.98 27.11 -6.82
CA ALA A 74 9.74 27.89 -5.63
C ALA A 74 8.83 27.12 -4.66
N PRO A 75 9.14 27.09 -3.35
CA PRO A 75 8.33 26.37 -2.38
C PRO A 75 6.88 26.86 -2.46
N VAL A 76 5.95 25.93 -2.63
CA VAL A 76 4.52 26.25 -2.54
C VAL A 76 4.23 26.73 -1.11
N ASP A 77 3.43 27.80 -0.99
CA ASP A 77 2.95 28.24 0.32
C ASP A 77 2.32 27.03 1.05
N PRO A 78 2.89 26.59 2.19
CA PRO A 78 2.39 25.41 2.90
C PRO A 78 0.89 25.45 3.21
N ALA A 79 0.33 26.64 3.39
CA ALA A 79 -1.11 26.80 3.63
C ALA A 79 -1.99 26.52 2.40
N ARG A 80 -1.39 26.49 1.21
CA ARG A 80 -2.09 26.28 -0.07
C ARG A 80 -1.93 24.86 -0.64
N LYS A 81 -1.26 23.98 0.07
CA LYS A 81 -1.07 22.61 -0.37
C LYS A 81 -2.41 21.87 -0.48
N PRO A 82 -2.66 21.09 -1.54
CA PRO A 82 -3.89 20.31 -1.69
C PRO A 82 -4.22 19.47 -0.45
N GLU A 83 -3.22 18.85 0.14
CA GLU A 83 -3.37 18.01 1.33
C GLU A 83 -3.85 18.75 2.58
N ARG A 84 -4.00 20.07 2.55
CA ARG A 84 -4.51 20.90 3.64
C ARG A 84 -5.94 21.40 3.42
N GLU A 85 -6.48 21.17 2.23
CA GLU A 85 -7.87 21.57 1.94
C GLU A 85 -8.88 20.77 2.77
N PRO A 86 -9.99 21.39 3.18
CA PRO A 86 -11.09 20.70 3.84
C PRO A 86 -11.58 19.50 3.02
N GLY A 87 -11.69 18.34 3.68
CA GLY A 87 -12.01 17.07 3.03
C GLY A 87 -10.77 16.28 2.61
N LEU A 88 -9.73 16.91 2.10
CA LEU A 88 -8.50 16.22 1.67
C LEU A 88 -7.56 15.91 2.83
N TRP A 89 -7.37 16.81 3.78
CA TRP A 89 -6.58 16.49 4.98
C TRP A 89 -7.21 15.36 5.82
N GLN A 90 -8.56 15.29 5.85
CA GLN A 90 -9.26 14.15 6.48
C GLN A 90 -8.98 12.85 5.73
N ARG A 91 -8.90 12.88 4.38
CA ARG A 91 -8.51 11.70 3.58
C ARG A 91 -7.10 11.24 3.95
N VAL A 92 -6.13 12.16 4.08
CA VAL A 92 -4.78 11.81 4.56
C VAL A 92 -4.85 11.14 5.93
N GLY A 93 -5.66 11.68 6.85
CA GLY A 93 -5.91 11.05 8.16
C GLY A 93 -6.45 9.61 8.04
N GLU A 94 -7.38 9.35 7.09
CA GLU A 94 -7.90 8.01 6.84
C GLU A 94 -6.85 7.06 6.27
N TYR A 95 -5.93 7.54 5.41
CA TYR A 95 -4.83 6.71 4.91
C TYR A 95 -3.95 6.22 6.06
N TRP A 96 -3.67 7.08 7.04
CA TRP A 96 -2.95 6.70 8.25
C TRP A 96 -3.77 5.77 9.14
N TRP A 97 -5.01 6.13 9.41
CA TRP A 97 -5.89 5.39 10.32
C TRP A 97 -6.20 3.98 9.80
N LEU A 98 -6.70 3.88 8.57
CA LEU A 98 -7.11 2.61 7.97
C LEU A 98 -5.94 1.85 7.34
N GLY A 99 -5.00 2.56 6.73
CA GLY A 99 -3.87 1.95 6.04
C GLY A 99 -2.85 1.33 6.99
N LEU A 100 -2.59 1.97 8.11
CA LEU A 100 -1.68 1.44 9.12
C LEU A 100 -2.45 0.63 10.17
N ASP A 101 -2.01 0.55 11.36
CA ASP A 101 -2.66 -0.23 12.40
C ASP A 101 -3.54 0.69 13.28
N ALA A 102 -4.84 0.69 13.01
CA ALA A 102 -5.81 1.43 13.81
C ALA A 102 -5.85 0.98 15.28
N GLY A 103 -5.27 -0.18 15.60
CA GLY A 103 -5.08 -0.65 16.97
C GLY A 103 -3.93 0.04 17.73
N ARG A 104 -3.15 0.89 17.03
CA ARG A 104 -2.06 1.68 17.63
C ARG A 104 -2.42 3.16 17.56
N PRO A 105 -2.99 3.71 18.62
CA PRO A 105 -3.48 5.10 18.63
C PRO A 105 -2.44 6.13 18.21
N GLU A 106 -1.18 5.96 18.61
CA GLU A 106 -0.07 6.84 18.26
C GLU A 106 0.25 6.87 16.77
N ARG A 107 -0.09 5.82 16.01
CA ARG A 107 0.01 5.78 14.54
C ARG A 107 -1.26 6.22 13.86
N ALA A 108 -2.40 5.91 14.44
CA ALA A 108 -3.71 6.25 13.89
C ALA A 108 -3.96 7.76 13.80
N TRP A 109 -3.24 8.55 14.56
CA TRP A 109 -3.43 10.00 14.65
C TRP A 109 -2.35 10.83 13.96
N THR A 110 -1.36 10.18 13.36
CA THR A 110 -0.37 10.87 12.53
C THR A 110 -0.98 11.25 11.16
N GLY A 111 -0.22 11.90 10.31
CA GLY A 111 -0.70 12.42 9.04
C GLY A 111 -0.92 13.92 9.14
N LYS A 112 -2.10 14.41 8.80
CA LYS A 112 -2.39 15.86 8.79
C LYS A 112 -3.14 16.37 10.03
N HIS A 113 -3.41 15.53 10.99
CA HIS A 113 -4.14 15.89 12.22
C HIS A 113 -3.59 15.15 13.43
N ASP A 114 -3.86 15.72 14.60
CA ASP A 114 -3.57 15.11 15.89
C ASP A 114 -4.70 14.19 16.38
N ALA A 115 -4.53 13.67 17.60
CA ALA A 115 -5.51 12.82 18.27
C ALA A 115 -6.89 13.46 18.47
N ASN A 116 -6.97 14.78 18.47
CA ASN A 116 -8.20 15.54 18.70
C ASN A 116 -8.85 15.97 17.37
N GLY A 117 -8.30 15.55 16.23
CA GLY A 117 -8.75 15.93 14.90
C GLY A 117 -8.33 17.38 14.53
N GLN A 118 -7.37 17.96 15.23
CA GLN A 118 -6.83 19.25 14.86
C GLN A 118 -5.76 19.08 13.80
N MET A 119 -5.87 19.82 12.69
CA MET A 119 -4.90 19.78 11.61
C MET A 119 -3.55 20.34 12.10
N PHE A 120 -2.45 19.64 11.77
CA PHE A 120 -1.12 20.10 12.12
C PHE A 120 -0.78 21.48 11.52
N PRO A 121 0.04 22.29 12.20
CA PRO A 121 0.61 23.48 11.60
C PRO A 121 1.44 23.14 10.35
N PRO A 122 1.52 24.03 9.35
CA PRO A 122 2.23 23.79 8.10
C PRO A 122 3.70 23.38 8.25
N ASP A 123 4.38 23.84 9.30
CA ASP A 123 5.79 23.50 9.58
C ASP A 123 6.02 22.03 9.99
N GLN A 124 4.96 21.28 10.26
CA GLN A 124 5.01 19.87 10.60
C GLN A 124 4.71 18.94 9.42
N ASP A 125 4.25 19.44 8.29
CA ASP A 125 3.82 18.64 7.14
C ASP A 125 4.89 17.65 6.66
N GLY A 126 6.14 18.08 6.58
CA GLY A 126 7.24 17.24 6.14
C GLY A 126 7.63 16.09 7.08
N ARG A 127 7.10 16.08 8.32
CA ARG A 127 7.39 15.00 9.29
C ARG A 127 6.57 13.74 9.04
N PHE A 128 5.46 13.87 8.33
CA PHE A 128 4.49 12.81 8.14
C PHE A 128 4.18 12.61 6.65
N ALA A 129 5.21 12.19 5.89
CA ALA A 129 5.03 11.80 4.49
C ALA A 129 4.07 10.61 4.42
N TRP A 130 2.98 10.76 3.68
CA TRP A 130 1.86 9.82 3.70
C TRP A 130 1.77 8.89 2.49
N SER A 131 2.77 8.91 1.59
CA SER A 131 2.75 8.06 0.38
C SER A 131 2.65 6.56 0.70
N ALA A 132 3.42 6.09 1.69
CA ALA A 132 3.37 4.69 2.09
C ALA A 132 2.09 4.33 2.86
N ALA A 133 1.53 5.27 3.61
CA ALA A 133 0.23 5.09 4.26
C ALA A 133 -0.90 4.97 3.21
N PHE A 134 -0.83 5.72 2.10
CA PHE A 134 -1.76 5.61 0.98
C PHE A 134 -1.73 4.20 0.35
N ILE A 135 -0.55 3.67 0.01
CA ILE A 135 -0.43 2.29 -0.52
C ILE A 135 -0.95 1.28 0.50
N SER A 136 -0.59 1.44 1.77
CA SER A 136 -1.11 0.59 2.85
C SER A 136 -2.64 0.63 2.94
N TYR A 137 -3.23 1.81 2.81
CA TYR A 137 -4.69 1.99 2.74
C TYR A 137 -5.30 1.24 1.55
N VAL A 138 -4.77 1.43 0.33
CA VAL A 138 -5.28 0.76 -0.87
C VAL A 138 -5.28 -0.76 -0.69
N MET A 139 -4.18 -1.33 -0.21
CA MET A 139 -4.05 -2.77 -0.01
C MET A 139 -4.97 -3.30 1.09
N ARG A 140 -5.16 -2.53 2.17
CA ARG A 140 -6.06 -2.91 3.25
C ARG A 140 -7.52 -2.92 2.81
N ILE A 141 -7.97 -1.85 2.15
CA ILE A 141 -9.36 -1.75 1.68
C ILE A 141 -9.63 -2.78 0.59
N ALA A 142 -8.63 -3.10 -0.25
CA ALA A 142 -8.73 -4.18 -1.24
C ALA A 142 -8.78 -5.59 -0.63
N GLY A 143 -8.60 -5.75 0.69
CA GLY A 143 -8.77 -7.02 1.38
C GLY A 143 -7.49 -7.85 1.57
N ALA A 144 -6.29 -7.27 1.49
CA ALA A 144 -5.03 -8.01 1.68
C ALA A 144 -4.89 -8.67 3.07
N GLY A 145 -5.65 -8.21 4.07
CA GLY A 145 -5.63 -8.74 5.42
C GLY A 145 -4.25 -8.61 6.06
N SER A 146 -3.81 -9.59 6.83
CA SER A 146 -2.49 -9.61 7.47
C SER A 146 -1.35 -9.97 6.51
N ARG A 147 -1.64 -10.27 5.26
CA ARG A 147 -0.66 -10.75 4.28
C ARG A 147 0.10 -9.64 3.54
N PHE A 148 -0.27 -8.38 3.74
CA PHE A 148 0.49 -7.22 3.25
C PHE A 148 1.29 -6.60 4.41
N PRO A 149 2.57 -6.23 4.23
CA PRO A 149 3.42 -5.70 5.30
C PRO A 149 3.21 -4.19 5.48
N TYR A 150 2.06 -3.81 6.02
CA TYR A 150 1.67 -2.40 6.22
C TYR A 150 2.71 -1.59 6.96
N SER A 151 3.07 -0.43 6.41
CA SER A 151 4.07 0.47 6.99
C SER A 151 3.88 1.91 6.53
N GLU A 152 4.38 2.84 7.33
CA GLU A 152 4.59 4.25 6.96
C GLU A 152 5.85 4.45 6.09
N SER A 153 6.61 3.39 5.83
CA SER A 153 7.82 3.41 5.01
C SER A 153 7.72 2.39 3.89
N HIS A 154 7.88 2.85 2.65
CA HIS A 154 7.95 1.98 1.47
C HIS A 154 9.07 0.93 1.57
N ALA A 155 10.20 1.28 2.19
CA ALA A 155 11.33 0.37 2.37
C ALA A 155 10.96 -0.91 3.12
N ASP A 156 10.01 -0.87 4.03
CA ASP A 156 9.63 -2.04 4.82
C ASP A 156 8.95 -3.10 3.93
N TYR A 157 8.00 -2.71 3.09
CA TYR A 157 7.37 -3.70 2.20
C TYR A 157 8.21 -4.03 0.98
N ILE A 158 9.10 -3.14 0.50
CA ILE A 158 10.11 -3.48 -0.51
C ILE A 158 11.02 -4.60 0.01
N ASN A 159 11.59 -4.43 1.20
CA ASN A 159 12.45 -5.42 1.82
C ASN A 159 11.71 -6.74 2.12
N THR A 160 10.45 -6.65 2.55
CA THR A 160 9.62 -7.84 2.78
C THR A 160 9.33 -8.58 1.48
N ALA A 161 8.98 -7.86 0.41
CA ALA A 161 8.76 -8.45 -0.91
C ALA A 161 10.01 -9.15 -1.45
N TRP A 162 11.18 -8.54 -1.24
CA TRP A 162 12.47 -9.14 -1.64
C TRP A 162 12.77 -10.44 -0.89
N ARG A 163 12.58 -10.47 0.44
CA ARG A 163 12.78 -11.68 1.23
C ARG A 163 11.77 -12.76 0.85
N ALA A 164 10.51 -12.40 0.71
CA ALA A 164 9.44 -13.31 0.35
C ALA A 164 9.65 -13.96 -1.03
N ALA A 165 10.18 -13.21 -2.01
CA ALA A 165 10.49 -13.74 -3.33
C ALA A 165 11.59 -14.82 -3.28
N ARG A 166 12.60 -14.66 -2.39
CA ARG A 166 13.73 -15.58 -2.28
C ARG A 166 13.49 -16.81 -1.44
N THR A 167 12.54 -16.74 -0.50
CA THR A 167 12.22 -17.84 0.42
C THR A 167 10.92 -18.56 0.06
N ASP A 168 10.24 -18.14 -1.01
CA ASP A 168 8.86 -18.55 -1.36
C ASP A 168 7.91 -18.47 -0.14
N ASP A 169 8.08 -17.41 0.66
CA ASP A 169 7.28 -17.20 1.86
C ASP A 169 5.84 -16.82 1.46
N ARG A 170 4.93 -17.79 1.60
CA ARG A 170 3.53 -17.66 1.23
C ARG A 170 2.69 -16.88 2.23
N ALA A 171 3.26 -16.50 3.37
CA ALA A 171 2.58 -15.60 4.32
C ALA A 171 2.37 -14.19 3.74
N TRP A 172 3.23 -13.79 2.77
CA TRP A 172 3.15 -12.48 2.15
C TRP A 172 2.60 -12.55 0.71
N VAL A 173 1.77 -11.57 0.36
CA VAL A 173 1.22 -11.42 -1.01
C VAL A 173 2.08 -10.54 -1.91
N VAL A 174 3.30 -10.25 -1.54
CA VAL A 174 4.22 -9.37 -2.27
C VAL A 174 5.49 -10.11 -2.66
N ARG A 175 5.99 -9.82 -3.89
CA ARG A 175 7.26 -10.35 -4.42
C ARG A 175 8.01 -9.24 -5.11
N ALA A 176 9.29 -9.10 -4.84
CA ALA A 176 10.14 -8.12 -5.53
C ALA A 176 10.72 -8.74 -6.80
N GLU A 177 10.56 -8.01 -7.88
CA GLU A 177 11.03 -8.33 -9.22
C GLU A 177 11.96 -7.24 -9.74
N ALA A 178 12.98 -7.63 -10.50
CA ALA A 178 13.86 -6.64 -11.14
C ALA A 178 13.15 -5.93 -12.31
N PRO A 179 13.39 -4.63 -12.52
CA PRO A 179 12.76 -3.82 -13.57
C PRO A 179 12.91 -4.39 -15.00
N ALA A 180 14.03 -5.06 -15.28
CA ALA A 180 14.30 -5.69 -16.57
C ALA A 180 13.73 -7.11 -16.70
N ALA A 181 13.26 -7.72 -15.59
CA ALA A 181 12.81 -9.12 -15.59
C ALA A 181 11.29 -9.28 -15.62
N TYR A 182 10.56 -8.28 -15.18
CA TYR A 182 9.11 -8.39 -15.00
C TYR A 182 8.39 -7.14 -15.54
N ALA A 183 7.34 -7.35 -16.32
CA ALA A 183 6.43 -6.31 -16.81
C ALA A 183 5.31 -6.07 -15.77
N PRO A 184 5.28 -4.89 -15.14
CA PRO A 184 4.27 -4.59 -14.13
C PRO A 184 2.84 -4.70 -14.66
N GLN A 185 1.96 -5.31 -13.89
CA GLN A 185 0.55 -5.46 -14.20
C GLN A 185 -0.30 -4.50 -13.35
N PRO A 186 -1.49 -4.10 -13.78
CA PRO A 186 -2.40 -3.33 -12.93
C PRO A 186 -2.53 -3.98 -11.54
N GLY A 187 -2.38 -3.17 -10.49
CA GLY A 187 -2.37 -3.63 -9.09
C GLY A 187 -0.98 -3.92 -8.52
N ASP A 188 0.05 -4.06 -9.35
CA ASP A 188 1.43 -4.15 -8.86
C ASP A 188 1.95 -2.78 -8.44
N LEU A 189 3.06 -2.75 -7.69
CA LEU A 189 3.71 -1.51 -7.30
C LEU A 189 5.01 -1.34 -8.06
N ILE A 190 5.31 -0.12 -8.47
CA ILE A 190 6.63 0.28 -8.99
C ILE A 190 7.27 1.24 -8.01
N CYS A 191 8.56 1.05 -7.72
CA CYS A 191 9.20 1.82 -6.65
C CYS A 191 10.56 2.38 -7.07
N PHE A 192 10.87 3.59 -6.56
CA PHE A 192 12.15 4.24 -6.74
C PHE A 192 12.73 4.76 -5.44
N GLY A 193 14.06 4.89 -5.38
CA GLY A 193 14.78 5.52 -4.27
C GLY A 193 14.74 7.04 -4.35
N ARG A 194 14.66 7.70 -3.20
CA ARG A 194 14.66 9.16 -3.07
C ARG A 194 15.91 9.63 -2.33
N LEU A 195 16.25 10.91 -2.44
CA LEU A 195 17.34 11.54 -1.71
C LEU A 195 18.67 10.75 -1.86
N ASP A 196 19.24 10.34 -0.74
CA ASP A 196 20.47 9.52 -0.67
C ASP A 196 20.30 8.09 -1.19
N ALA A 197 19.07 7.60 -1.32
CA ALA A 197 18.76 6.31 -1.91
C ALA A 197 18.48 6.36 -3.43
N ARG A 198 18.63 7.52 -4.08
CA ARG A 198 18.33 7.70 -5.51
C ARG A 198 19.17 6.80 -6.45
N SER A 199 20.35 6.39 -6.00
CA SER A 199 21.24 5.48 -6.74
C SER A 199 21.03 3.99 -6.44
N MET A 200 20.04 3.63 -5.60
CA MET A 200 19.75 2.24 -5.28
C MET A 200 19.39 1.43 -6.51
N ARG A 201 19.84 0.18 -6.51
CA ARG A 201 19.56 -0.83 -7.51
C ARG A 201 18.85 -2.03 -6.87
N PHE A 202 18.27 -2.86 -7.70
CA PHE A 202 17.60 -4.09 -7.23
C PHE A 202 18.53 -5.02 -6.44
N GLU A 203 19.81 -5.06 -6.82
CA GLU A 203 20.85 -5.89 -6.21
C GLU A 203 21.26 -5.43 -4.81
N ASP A 204 20.98 -4.17 -4.46
CA ASP A 204 21.29 -3.61 -3.13
C ASP A 204 20.30 -4.07 -2.05
N LEU A 205 19.21 -4.74 -2.46
CA LEU A 205 18.20 -5.27 -1.54
C LEU A 205 18.62 -6.64 -0.94
N PRO A 206 18.24 -6.95 0.31
CA PRO A 206 17.53 -6.10 1.24
C PRO A 206 18.51 -5.21 2.02
N THR A 207 18.02 -4.07 2.49
CA THR A 207 18.83 -3.18 3.33
C THR A 207 18.01 -2.67 4.52
N GLY A 208 18.51 -1.68 5.26
CA GLY A 208 17.76 -0.98 6.30
C GLY A 208 16.59 -0.17 5.73
N ARG A 209 15.99 0.71 6.52
CA ARG A 209 15.05 1.71 6.01
C ARG A 209 15.80 2.76 5.19
N PHE A 210 15.23 3.15 4.08
CA PHE A 210 15.77 4.16 3.17
C PHE A 210 14.62 5.01 2.58
N PRO A 211 14.88 6.26 2.20
CA PRO A 211 13.90 7.09 1.51
C PRO A 211 13.50 6.46 0.18
N SER A 212 12.22 6.23 -0.01
CA SER A 212 11.70 5.62 -1.24
C SER A 212 10.26 6.06 -1.49
N HIS A 213 9.79 5.80 -2.70
CA HIS A 213 8.42 6.02 -3.11
C HIS A 213 7.93 4.83 -3.93
N CYS A 214 6.65 4.50 -3.82
CA CYS A 214 6.00 3.49 -4.65
C CYS A 214 4.63 3.98 -5.10
N ASP A 215 4.33 3.68 -6.37
CA ASP A 215 3.06 3.91 -7.02
C ASP A 215 2.38 2.58 -7.34
N ILE A 216 1.05 2.56 -7.32
CA ILE A 216 0.27 1.42 -7.78
C ILE A 216 -0.05 1.56 -9.27
N VAL A 217 0.29 0.55 -10.05
CA VAL A 217 -0.05 0.49 -11.48
C VAL A 217 -1.56 0.35 -11.63
N VAL A 218 -2.18 1.19 -12.47
CA VAL A 218 -3.63 1.17 -12.73
C VAL A 218 -3.98 0.78 -14.16
N SER A 219 -3.05 0.96 -15.09
CA SER A 219 -3.15 0.40 -16.44
C SER A 219 -1.76 0.08 -17.00
N SER A 220 -1.69 -0.85 -17.93
CA SER A 220 -0.44 -1.24 -18.62
C SER A 220 -0.76 -1.54 -20.06
N GLU A 221 -0.06 -0.83 -20.97
CA GLU A 221 -0.18 -0.93 -22.41
C GLU A 221 1.23 -1.11 -23.03
N PRO A 222 1.36 -1.61 -24.25
CA PRO A 222 2.66 -1.66 -24.92
C PRO A 222 3.34 -0.29 -24.97
N GLY A 223 4.52 -0.18 -24.38
CA GLY A 223 5.32 1.06 -24.38
C GLY A 223 4.97 2.06 -23.27
N GLY A 224 4.01 1.76 -22.37
CA GLY A 224 3.69 2.65 -21.27
C GLY A 224 2.74 2.04 -20.25
N LEU A 225 2.75 2.59 -19.06
CA LEU A 225 1.78 2.28 -18.01
C LEU A 225 1.32 3.57 -17.33
N ALA A 226 0.19 3.51 -16.62
CA ALA A 226 -0.22 4.55 -15.70
C ALA A 226 -0.14 4.02 -14.26
N ALA A 227 0.42 4.83 -13.37
CA ALA A 227 0.53 4.51 -11.95
C ALA A 227 0.02 5.65 -11.09
N ILE A 228 -0.49 5.35 -9.90
CA ILE A 228 -1.01 6.33 -8.95
C ILE A 228 -0.23 6.23 -7.66
N GLY A 229 0.31 7.37 -7.22
CA GLY A 229 0.99 7.52 -5.94
C GLY A 229 0.29 8.51 -5.03
N GLY A 230 0.49 8.33 -3.73
CA GLY A 230 0.09 9.32 -2.72
C GLY A 230 1.24 10.26 -2.39
N ASN A 231 0.93 11.49 -2.03
CA ASN A 231 1.92 12.52 -1.68
C ASN A 231 2.90 12.88 -2.81
N ILE A 232 2.41 12.84 -4.04
CA ILE A 232 3.08 13.41 -5.21
C ILE A 232 2.50 14.81 -5.39
N GLU A 233 3.33 15.84 -5.27
CA GLU A 233 2.91 17.23 -5.23
C GLU A 233 1.77 17.45 -4.20
N ASP A 234 1.93 16.83 -3.02
CA ASP A 234 0.98 16.90 -1.90
C ASP A 234 -0.45 16.41 -2.25
N ALA A 235 -0.58 15.51 -3.22
CA ALA A 235 -1.85 14.96 -3.70
C ALA A 235 -1.77 13.45 -3.99
N VAL A 236 -2.91 12.83 -4.30
CA VAL A 236 -2.96 11.52 -4.97
C VAL A 236 -2.93 11.78 -6.47
N THR A 237 -1.83 11.43 -7.10
CA THR A 237 -1.51 11.85 -8.46
C THR A 237 -1.25 10.67 -9.37
N LEU A 238 -1.68 10.77 -10.62
CA LEU A 238 -1.40 9.80 -11.67
C LEU A 238 -0.14 10.22 -12.43
N GLN A 239 0.67 9.24 -12.78
CA GLN A 239 1.84 9.40 -13.65
C GLN A 239 1.78 8.41 -14.81
N HIS A 240 2.13 8.87 -16.03
CA HIS A 240 2.39 7.99 -17.16
C HIS A 240 3.88 7.65 -17.18
N VAL A 241 4.18 6.37 -17.12
CA VAL A 241 5.55 5.86 -17.05
C VAL A 241 5.85 5.11 -18.35
N PRO A 242 6.83 5.56 -19.16
CA PRO A 242 7.24 4.86 -20.37
C PRO A 242 7.88 3.52 -20.02
N THR A 243 7.61 2.52 -20.85
CA THR A 243 8.14 1.16 -20.73
C THR A 243 8.75 0.69 -22.03
N THR A 244 9.45 -0.44 -21.99
CA THR A 244 9.80 -1.17 -23.21
C THR A 244 8.55 -1.63 -23.97
N PRO A 245 8.64 -2.02 -25.25
CA PRO A 245 7.48 -2.54 -26.00
C PRO A 245 6.81 -3.76 -25.37
N ASP A 246 7.56 -4.53 -24.58
CA ASP A 246 7.05 -5.67 -23.82
C ASP A 246 6.65 -5.32 -22.37
N GLY A 247 6.56 -4.03 -22.04
CA GLY A 247 5.98 -3.50 -20.82
C GLY A 247 6.90 -3.44 -19.61
N ARG A 248 8.23 -3.65 -19.76
CA ARG A 248 9.18 -3.60 -18.64
C ARG A 248 9.68 -2.16 -18.39
N LEU A 249 10.10 -1.88 -17.16
CA LEU A 249 10.64 -0.56 -16.80
C LEU A 249 12.09 -0.36 -17.28
N ALA A 250 12.81 -1.44 -17.55
CA ALA A 250 14.16 -1.41 -18.07
C ALA A 250 14.32 -2.40 -19.23
N ASP A 251 15.28 -2.11 -20.12
CA ASP A 251 15.66 -3.01 -21.20
C ASP A 251 16.48 -4.23 -20.70
N ALA A 252 16.93 -5.07 -21.62
CA ALA A 252 17.70 -6.27 -21.30
C ALA A 252 19.09 -5.97 -20.68
N ASP A 253 19.62 -4.79 -20.91
CA ASP A 253 20.89 -4.32 -20.35
C ASP A 253 20.69 -3.60 -19.00
N GLY A 254 19.44 -3.51 -18.53
CA GLY A 254 19.09 -2.87 -17.27
C GLY A 254 18.96 -1.34 -17.33
N VAL A 255 18.93 -0.78 -18.54
CA VAL A 255 18.76 0.67 -18.73
C VAL A 255 17.29 1.02 -18.61
N LEU A 256 16.98 1.92 -17.67
CA LEU A 256 15.61 2.39 -17.45
C LEU A 256 15.09 3.19 -18.65
N VAL A 257 13.85 2.93 -19.05
CA VAL A 257 13.16 3.66 -20.12
C VAL A 257 12.75 5.05 -19.64
N ASP A 258 12.20 5.13 -18.45
CA ASP A 258 11.88 6.41 -17.79
C ASP A 258 13.15 7.00 -17.16
N GLN A 259 13.56 8.18 -17.61
CA GLN A 259 14.73 8.88 -17.09
C GLN A 259 14.41 9.88 -15.98
N ARG A 260 13.12 10.08 -15.66
CA ARG A 260 12.66 11.00 -14.62
C ARG A 260 12.87 10.41 -13.22
N TYR A 261 12.59 9.11 -13.09
CA TYR A 261 12.65 8.41 -11.81
C TYR A 261 13.49 7.14 -11.90
N PRO A 262 14.36 6.87 -10.92
CA PRO A 262 15.20 5.68 -10.89
C PRO A 262 14.41 4.46 -10.39
N TRP A 263 13.46 3.97 -11.18
CA TRP A 263 12.67 2.78 -10.86
C TRP A 263 13.57 1.56 -10.68
N PHE A 264 13.77 1.08 -9.47
CA PHE A 264 14.73 0.02 -9.19
C PHE A 264 14.10 -1.32 -8.81
N VAL A 265 12.80 -1.34 -8.50
CA VAL A 265 12.09 -2.57 -8.12
C VAL A 265 10.61 -2.49 -8.51
N VAL A 266 10.09 -3.62 -9.00
CA VAL A 266 8.65 -3.87 -9.11
C VAL A 266 8.24 -4.78 -7.96
N ILE A 267 7.11 -4.51 -7.33
CA ILE A 267 6.51 -5.43 -6.37
C ILE A 267 5.30 -6.05 -7.03
N SER A 268 5.43 -7.29 -7.48
CA SER A 268 4.30 -8.08 -7.95
C SER A 268 3.41 -8.47 -6.78
N VAL A 269 2.10 -8.20 -6.91
CA VAL A 269 1.11 -8.45 -5.86
C VAL A 269 0.28 -9.68 -6.21
N LEU A 270 0.28 -10.65 -5.32
CA LEU A 270 -0.38 -11.95 -5.50
C LEU A 270 -1.84 -11.88 -5.03
N TYR A 271 -2.71 -11.45 -5.92
CA TYR A 271 -4.15 -11.41 -5.70
C TYR A 271 -4.78 -12.80 -5.79
N ASP A 272 -6.01 -12.93 -5.29
CA ASP A 272 -6.88 -14.11 -5.44
C ASP A 272 -6.27 -15.43 -4.89
N ARG A 273 -5.52 -15.34 -3.80
CA ARG A 273 -4.90 -16.48 -3.12
C ARG A 273 -5.45 -16.69 -1.72
#